data_6de6d951a5f2f26ba7cab8fd4dd8f704
#
_entry.id   6de6d951a5f2f26ba7cab8fd4dd8f704
#
_cell.length_a   1.000
_cell.length_b   1.000
_cell.length_c   1.000
_cell.angle_alpha   90.00
_cell.angle_beta   90.00
_cell.angle_gamma   90.00
#
_symmetry.space_group_name_H-M   'P 1'
#
loop_
_entity.id
_entity.type
_entity.pdbx_description
1 polymer ?
#
loop_
_entity_poly.entity_id
_entity_poly.type
_entity_poly.pdbx_seq_one_letter_code
_entity_poly.pdbx_strand_id
1 'polypeptide(L)' 'MSRETDLDMIAGQATRAYRSGQKFFVARLRLGAWGQPGHGELPTWGESLEAVEAAGWVLDRWAASADSSGGVNAFPVFR' A
#
# COMPACT_ATOMS: atom_id res chain seq x y z
N MET A 1 16.27 -1.49 -1.23
CA MET A 1 15.63 -0.17 -1.28
C MET A 1 15.17 0.25 0.09
N SER A 2 15.25 1.51 0.38
CA SER A 2 14.80 2.03 1.66
C SER A 2 13.29 2.18 1.68
N ARG A 3 12.72 2.22 2.89
CA ARG A 3 11.30 2.46 3.08
C ARG A 3 10.87 3.81 2.49
N GLU A 4 11.72 4.82 2.62
CA GLU A 4 11.44 6.15 2.08
C GLU A 4 11.29 6.14 0.57
N THR A 5 12.12 5.37 -0.12
CA THR A 5 12.03 5.23 -1.57
C THR A 5 10.72 4.57 -1.96
N ASP A 6 10.30 3.54 -1.22
CA ASP A 6 9.03 2.86 -1.49
C ASP A 6 7.84 3.80 -1.26
N LEU A 7 7.88 4.60 -0.20
CA LEU A 7 6.82 5.57 0.07
C LEU A 7 6.77 6.65 -1.01
N ASP A 8 7.91 7.14 -1.46
CA ASP A 8 7.95 8.13 -2.52
C ASP A 8 7.38 7.57 -3.82
N MET A 9 7.69 6.32 -4.12
CA MET A 9 7.20 5.67 -5.32
C MET A 9 5.68 5.56 -5.31
N ILE A 10 5.09 5.05 -4.23
CA ILE A 10 3.65 4.87 -4.16
C ILE A 10 2.92 6.22 -4.14
N ALA A 11 3.48 7.20 -3.45
CA ALA A 11 2.91 8.54 -3.42
C ALA A 11 2.89 9.16 -4.82
N GLY A 12 3.98 9.01 -5.58
CA GLY A 12 4.05 9.51 -6.94
C GLY A 12 3.08 8.82 -7.88
N GLN A 13 2.94 7.51 -7.74
CA GLN A 13 1.99 6.73 -8.54
C GLN A 13 0.56 7.15 -8.23
N ALA A 14 0.23 7.32 -6.95
CA ALA A 14 -1.11 7.72 -6.53
C ALA A 14 -1.46 9.12 -7.04
N THR A 15 -0.52 10.06 -6.95
CA THR A 15 -0.72 11.42 -7.42
C THR A 15 -0.96 11.44 -8.93
N ARG A 16 -0.17 10.70 -9.66
CA ARG A 16 -0.28 10.64 -11.12
C ARG A 16 -1.61 10.05 -11.55
N ALA A 17 -2.03 8.97 -10.89
CA ALA A 17 -3.31 8.34 -11.19
C ALA A 17 -4.48 9.27 -10.88
N TYR A 18 -4.41 10.00 -9.79
CA TYR A 18 -5.44 10.96 -9.40
C TYR A 18 -5.59 12.07 -10.43
N ARG A 19 -4.46 12.63 -10.85
CA ARG A 19 -4.43 13.73 -11.84
C ARG A 19 -4.90 13.29 -13.21
N SER A 20 -4.72 12.02 -13.56
CA SER A 20 -5.14 11.51 -14.86
C SER A 20 -6.63 11.20 -14.93
N GLY A 21 -7.36 11.37 -13.83
CA GLY A 21 -8.80 11.09 -13.79
C GLY A 21 -9.15 9.64 -13.64
N GLN A 22 -8.21 8.81 -13.20
CA GLN A 22 -8.46 7.41 -12.96
C GLN A 22 -9.49 7.25 -11.83
N LYS A 23 -10.43 6.32 -11.98
CA LYS A 23 -11.52 6.15 -11.00
C LYS A 23 -11.09 5.40 -9.76
N PHE A 24 -10.18 4.44 -9.91
CA PHE A 24 -9.71 3.61 -8.81
C PHE A 24 -8.20 3.56 -8.83
N PHE A 25 -7.62 3.44 -7.67
CA PHE A 25 -6.20 3.20 -7.53
C PHE A 25 -6.02 1.94 -6.68
N VAL A 26 -5.30 0.96 -7.22
CA VAL A 26 -5.04 -0.29 -6.52
C VAL A 26 -3.55 -0.37 -6.25
N ALA A 27 -3.18 -0.51 -4.99
CA ALA A 27 -1.78 -0.65 -4.60
C ALA A 27 -1.50 -2.10 -4.22
N ARG A 28 -0.23 -2.42 -4.09
CA ARG A 28 0.19 -3.69 -3.53
C ARG A 28 1.14 -3.40 -2.37
N LEU A 29 0.80 -3.93 -1.21
CA LEU A 29 1.63 -3.85 -0.02
C LEU A 29 2.12 -5.24 0.30
N ARG A 30 3.40 -5.38 0.59
CA ARG A 30 3.98 -6.68 0.82
C ARG A 30 4.67 -6.74 2.17
N LEU A 31 4.43 -7.85 2.88
CA LEU A 31 5.15 -8.19 4.10
C LEU A 31 5.82 -9.52 3.85
N GLY A 32 7.14 -9.54 3.89
CA GLY A 32 7.90 -10.77 3.66
C GLY A 32 7.80 -11.75 4.82
N ALA A 33 8.34 -12.97 4.61
CA ALA A 33 8.30 -14.03 5.62
C ALA A 33 8.99 -13.62 6.93
N TRP A 34 9.95 -12.73 6.86
CA TRP A 34 10.71 -12.25 8.02
C TRP A 34 10.13 -10.94 8.58
N GLY A 35 8.90 -10.61 8.21
CA GLY A 35 8.28 -9.38 8.64
C GLY A 35 7.79 -9.43 10.09
N GLN A 36 6.84 -8.58 10.41
CA GLN A 36 6.38 -8.40 11.78
C GLN A 36 5.73 -9.67 12.34
N PRO A 37 6.15 -10.12 13.51
CA PRO A 37 5.52 -11.28 14.13
C PRO A 37 4.25 -10.88 14.89
N GLY A 38 3.25 -11.74 14.83
CA GLY A 38 2.08 -11.64 15.70
C GLY A 38 1.25 -10.39 15.55
N HIS A 39 0.96 -9.77 16.67
CA HIS A 39 0.02 -8.67 16.76
C HIS A 39 0.69 -7.33 16.69
N GLY A 40 -0.10 -6.32 16.38
CA GLY A 40 0.33 -4.97 16.51
C GLY A 40 0.31 -4.20 15.21
N GLU A 41 0.92 -3.05 15.27
CA GLU A 41 0.92 -2.10 14.18
C GLU A 41 1.82 -2.53 13.04
N LEU A 42 1.41 -2.21 11.82
CA LEU A 42 2.24 -2.38 10.63
C LEU A 42 2.58 -0.99 10.10
N PRO A 43 3.60 -0.33 10.67
CA PRO A 43 3.88 1.07 10.35
C PRO A 43 4.10 1.33 8.87
N THR A 44 4.81 0.44 8.18
CA THR A 44 5.07 0.61 6.76
C THR A 44 3.79 0.61 5.93
N TRP A 45 2.85 -0.26 6.28
CA TRP A 45 1.57 -0.30 5.58
C TRP A 45 0.74 0.94 5.89
N GLY A 46 0.71 1.35 7.16
CA GLY A 46 -0.01 2.57 7.54
C GLY A 46 0.53 3.80 6.83
N GLU A 47 1.83 3.95 6.78
CA GLU A 47 2.46 5.07 6.08
C GLU A 47 2.15 5.05 4.58
N SER A 48 2.12 3.85 3.98
CA SER A 48 1.79 3.72 2.56
C SER A 48 0.36 4.14 2.30
N LEU A 49 -0.59 3.71 3.15
CA LEU A 49 -1.99 4.10 3.01
C LEU A 49 -2.15 5.61 3.17
N GLU A 50 -1.47 6.20 4.15
CA GLU A 50 -1.53 7.65 4.36
C GLU A 50 -0.97 8.41 3.17
N ALA A 51 0.11 7.91 2.55
CA ALA A 51 0.70 8.55 1.38
C ALA A 51 -0.27 8.57 0.20
N VAL A 52 -1.02 7.49 0.01
CA VAL A 52 -2.03 7.42 -1.05
C VAL A 52 -3.18 8.36 -0.75
N GLU A 53 -3.66 8.38 0.49
CA GLU A 53 -4.76 9.26 0.88
C GLU A 53 -4.37 10.74 0.76
N ALA A 54 -3.12 11.07 1.00
CA ALA A 54 -2.63 12.44 0.86
C ALA A 54 -2.75 12.94 -0.58
N ALA A 55 -2.77 12.05 -1.56
CA ALA A 55 -2.95 12.41 -2.96
C ALA A 55 -4.41 12.69 -3.32
N GLY A 56 -5.36 12.40 -2.42
CA GLY A 56 -6.78 12.64 -2.64
C GLY A 56 -7.63 11.39 -2.67
N TRP A 57 -7.02 10.23 -2.61
CA TRP A 57 -7.74 8.95 -2.66
C TRP A 57 -8.36 8.61 -1.31
N VAL A 58 -9.44 7.84 -1.35
CA VAL A 58 -10.12 7.32 -0.15
C VAL A 58 -10.10 5.81 -0.21
N LEU A 59 -9.67 5.17 0.86
CA LEU A 59 -9.65 3.71 0.93
C LEU A 59 -11.08 3.18 0.90
N ASP A 60 -11.37 2.29 -0.06
CA ASP A 60 -12.69 1.70 -0.23
C ASP A 60 -12.74 0.30 0.37
N ARG A 61 -11.80 -0.54 -0.05
CA ARG A 61 -11.75 -1.92 0.41
C ARG A 61 -10.33 -2.46 0.23
N TRP A 62 -10.06 -3.60 0.84
CA TRP A 62 -8.82 -4.28 0.55
C TRP A 62 -8.98 -5.79 0.68
N ALA A 63 -8.05 -6.51 0.07
CA ALA A 63 -7.95 -7.94 0.19
C ALA A 63 -6.50 -8.29 0.50
N ALA A 64 -6.29 -9.41 1.15
CA ALA A 64 -4.96 -9.89 1.47
C ALA A 64 -4.85 -11.36 1.12
N SER A 65 -3.64 -11.79 0.75
CA SER A 65 -3.38 -13.20 0.49
C SER A 65 -1.95 -13.54 0.90
N ALA A 66 -1.75 -14.78 1.32
CA ALA A 66 -0.41 -15.28 1.61
C ALA A 66 0.24 -15.75 0.32
N ASP A 67 1.55 -15.53 0.19
CA ASP A 67 2.27 -16.08 -0.95
C ASP A 67 2.93 -17.40 -0.57
N SER A 68 3.52 -18.07 -1.55
CA SER A 68 4.12 -19.40 -1.35
C SER A 68 5.40 -19.35 -0.53
N SER A 69 5.98 -18.19 -0.32
CA SER A 69 7.21 -18.04 0.45
C SER A 69 6.94 -17.68 1.91
N GLY A 70 5.68 -17.63 2.32
CA GLY A 70 5.31 -17.30 3.69
C GLY A 70 5.06 -15.84 3.94
N GLY A 71 5.13 -15.00 2.92
CA GLY A 71 4.82 -13.58 3.04
C GLY A 71 3.34 -13.32 2.84
N VAL A 72 2.96 -12.06 3.03
CA VAL A 72 1.57 -11.63 2.86
C VAL A 72 1.55 -10.43 1.92
N ASN A 73 0.61 -10.45 0.98
CA ASN A 73 0.37 -9.31 0.10
C ASN A 73 -1.01 -8.76 0.40
N ALA A 74 -1.12 -7.45 0.46
CA ALA A 74 -2.39 -6.77 0.59
C ALA A 74 -2.59 -5.90 -0.65
N PHE A 75 -3.84 -5.80 -1.07
CA PHE A 75 -4.22 -5.05 -2.27
C PHE A 75 -5.31 -4.06 -1.89
N PRO A 76 -4.96 -2.94 -1.28
CA PRO A 76 -5.95 -1.91 -0.98
C PRO A 76 -6.45 -1.25 -2.25
N VAL A 77 -7.76 -1.06 -2.31
CA VAL A 77 -8.43 -0.40 -3.43
C VAL A 77 -8.94 0.94 -2.95
N PHE A 78 -8.54 1.99 -3.64
CA PHE A 78 -8.92 3.37 -3.30
C PHE A 78 -9.86 3.92 -4.38
N ARG A 79 -10.68 4.86 -3.98
CA ARG A 79 -11.60 5.56 -4.88
C ARG A 79 -11.56 7.07 -4.68
#